data_e2a2984683259e150dfc23df65419111
#
_entry.id   e2a2984683259e150dfc23df65419111
#
_cell.length_a   1.000
_cell.length_b   1.000
_cell.length_c   1.000
_cell.angle_alpha   90.00
_cell.angle_beta   90.00
_cell.angle_gamma   90.00
#
_symmetry.space_group_name_H-M   'P 1'
#
loop_
_entity.id
_entity.type
_entity.pdbx_description
1 polymer ?
#
loop_
_entity_poly.entity_id
_entity_poly.type
_entity_poly.pdbx_seq_one_letter_code
_entity_poly.pdbx_strand_id
1 'polypeptide(L)'
;MTDLAEALRALPKVELHCHVEGTMRPQTVAELAGKNGVPLPAGSIRDLYRYGSLDEFLSVFWLVQSVLCDRDDWARLGYESVLDGAAAGRVYAEVFVTPARHLAAGQSLAAVLEGLSAGLAAGDAETGCQTRVIVDMDRAFGGDAGRQLVTELTALRRAGAAGTDRVIGIGMDSTELNVDPLSFAPAYREAAAAGLRRTGHQGENSPAAAVGVVAVGLGAERIDHGLSLAGDPDLVAFFAERRIPLTMCPTSNVVIANAYSSLARHPLPALRAAGVLVTVNTDDPALTDLDLAREYASCAAAWNWSWDQMVDIALDGVEATWLDDSEKRALSARVRAAGERLRPAC
;
A
#
# COMPACT_ATOMS: atom_id res chain seq x y z
N MET A 1 13.19 17.31 -25.62
CA MET A 1 11.79 17.37 -25.13
C MET A 1 11.61 16.12 -24.28
N THR A 2 11.27 16.29 -23.01
CA THR A 2 11.09 15.17 -22.08
C THR A 2 9.80 14.45 -22.47
N ASP A 3 9.85 13.12 -22.66
CA ASP A 3 8.66 12.31 -22.88
C ASP A 3 7.79 12.32 -21.60
N LEU A 4 6.47 12.22 -21.76
CA LEU A 4 5.52 12.21 -20.63
C LEU A 4 5.87 11.12 -19.61
N ALA A 5 6.26 9.94 -20.07
CA ALA A 5 6.64 8.83 -19.19
C ALA A 5 7.91 9.15 -18.38
N GLU A 6 8.91 9.79 -18.98
CA GLU A 6 10.12 10.23 -18.31
C GLU A 6 9.82 11.35 -17.30
N ALA A 7 8.97 12.31 -17.68
CA ALA A 7 8.53 13.38 -16.78
C ALA A 7 7.75 12.82 -15.58
N LEU A 8 6.84 11.85 -15.78
CA LEU A 8 6.11 11.17 -14.72
C LEU A 8 7.04 10.35 -13.81
N ARG A 9 8.10 9.74 -14.35
CA ARG A 9 9.10 9.05 -13.53
C ARG A 9 9.85 10.02 -12.63
N ALA A 10 10.22 11.19 -13.12
CA ALA A 10 10.95 12.21 -12.37
C ALA A 10 10.06 13.06 -11.44
N LEU A 11 8.74 13.06 -11.62
CA LEU A 11 7.80 13.77 -10.75
C LEU A 11 7.85 13.15 -9.34
N PRO A 12 8.09 13.93 -8.27
CA PRO A 12 8.00 13.42 -6.90
C PRO A 12 6.58 12.94 -6.60
N LYS A 13 6.46 11.74 -6.07
CA LYS A 13 5.19 11.10 -5.70
C LYS A 13 5.27 10.51 -4.30
N VAL A 14 4.12 10.39 -3.66
CA VAL A 14 3.97 9.59 -2.45
C VAL A 14 3.26 8.27 -2.79
N GLU A 15 3.47 7.26 -1.97
CA GLU A 15 2.79 5.97 -2.10
C GLU A 15 2.24 5.54 -0.74
N LEU A 16 0.94 5.33 -0.68
CA LEU A 16 0.20 5.11 0.57
C LEU A 16 -0.49 3.74 0.60
N HIS A 17 -0.30 2.94 -0.45
CA HIS A 17 -0.84 1.60 -0.55
C HIS A 17 0.12 0.73 -1.36
N CYS A 18 1.03 0.10 -0.64
CA CYS A 18 2.01 -0.82 -1.20
C CYS A 18 2.38 -1.84 -0.13
N HIS A 19 2.12 -3.12 -0.40
CA HIS A 19 2.56 -4.21 0.45
C HIS A 19 4.05 -4.43 0.23
N VAL A 20 4.84 -4.35 1.30
CA VAL A 20 6.29 -4.49 1.16
C VAL A 20 6.68 -5.87 0.62
N GLU A 21 5.95 -6.91 1.00
CA GLU A 21 6.12 -8.27 0.50
C GLU A 21 5.90 -8.36 -1.01
N GLY A 22 4.95 -7.57 -1.53
CA GLY A 22 4.62 -7.46 -2.97
C GLY A 22 5.63 -6.66 -3.78
N THR A 23 6.65 -6.05 -3.14
CA THR A 23 7.77 -5.40 -3.82
C THR A 23 8.91 -6.36 -4.13
N MET A 24 8.87 -7.63 -3.65
CA MET A 24 9.97 -8.55 -3.77
C MET A 24 10.27 -8.91 -5.22
N ARG A 25 11.47 -8.55 -5.66
CA ARG A 25 11.93 -8.83 -7.03
C ARG A 25 11.94 -10.34 -7.29
N PRO A 26 11.55 -10.81 -8.49
CA PRO A 26 11.59 -12.23 -8.84
C PRO A 26 12.94 -12.90 -8.57
N GLN A 27 14.04 -12.17 -8.81
CA GLN A 27 15.39 -12.65 -8.51
C GLN A 27 15.59 -12.85 -7.01
N THR A 28 15.14 -11.90 -6.18
CA THR A 28 15.25 -11.98 -4.71
C THR A 28 14.45 -13.15 -4.17
N VAL A 29 13.24 -13.41 -4.71
CA VAL A 29 12.45 -14.59 -4.37
C VAL A 29 13.25 -15.86 -4.63
N ALA A 30 13.88 -16.00 -5.82
CA ALA A 30 14.66 -17.19 -6.18
C ALA A 30 15.88 -17.38 -5.26
N GLU A 31 16.60 -16.30 -4.96
CA GLU A 31 17.80 -16.33 -4.12
C GLU A 31 17.45 -16.67 -2.66
N LEU A 32 16.41 -16.07 -2.11
CA LEU A 32 15.96 -16.35 -0.74
C LEU A 32 15.36 -17.74 -0.61
N ALA A 33 14.62 -18.21 -1.62
CA ALA A 33 14.13 -19.59 -1.66
C ALA A 33 15.30 -20.59 -1.61
N GLY A 34 16.37 -20.36 -2.40
CA GLY A 34 17.59 -21.17 -2.36
C GLY A 34 18.30 -21.08 -1.00
N LYS A 35 18.44 -19.89 -0.42
CA LYS A 35 19.03 -19.67 0.92
C LYS A 35 18.28 -20.45 2.00
N ASN A 36 16.96 -20.35 1.98
CA ASN A 36 16.09 -20.83 3.07
C ASN A 36 15.51 -22.23 2.82
N GLY A 37 15.86 -22.87 1.69
CA GLY A 37 15.40 -24.22 1.36
C GLY A 37 13.89 -24.29 1.06
N VAL A 38 13.27 -23.20 0.63
CA VAL A 38 11.86 -23.14 0.27
C VAL A 38 11.68 -23.66 -1.16
N PRO A 39 10.87 -24.72 -1.38
CA PRO A 39 10.65 -25.24 -2.72
C PRO A 39 9.81 -24.27 -3.55
N LEU A 40 10.31 -23.92 -4.73
CA LEU A 40 9.55 -23.15 -5.72
C LEU A 40 9.06 -24.07 -6.84
N PRO A 41 7.91 -23.78 -7.48
CA PRO A 41 7.47 -24.48 -8.69
C PRO A 41 8.53 -24.42 -9.79
N ALA A 42 8.56 -25.44 -10.64
CA ALA A 42 9.46 -25.44 -11.79
C ALA A 42 9.10 -24.34 -12.77
N GLY A 43 10.13 -23.68 -13.32
CA GLY A 43 9.95 -22.59 -14.27
C GLY A 43 10.46 -21.23 -13.75
N SER A 44 10.12 -20.18 -14.45
CA SER A 44 10.45 -18.82 -14.03
C SER A 44 9.47 -18.32 -12.96
N ILE A 45 9.96 -17.62 -11.94
CA ILE A 45 9.10 -16.94 -10.96
C ILE A 45 8.10 -16.00 -11.66
N ARG A 46 8.51 -15.33 -12.75
CA ARG A 46 7.62 -14.48 -13.56
C ARG A 46 6.44 -15.22 -14.19
N ASP A 47 6.57 -16.52 -14.42
CA ASP A 47 5.47 -17.32 -14.98
C ASP A 47 4.35 -17.55 -13.96
N LEU A 48 4.66 -17.43 -12.66
CA LEU A 48 3.68 -17.50 -11.58
C LEU A 48 2.84 -16.21 -11.46
N TYR A 49 3.32 -15.09 -11.99
CA TYR A 49 2.68 -13.78 -11.85
C TYR A 49 1.60 -13.54 -12.92
N ARG A 50 0.69 -14.51 -13.03
CA ARG A 50 -0.49 -14.46 -13.91
C ARG A 50 -1.68 -15.04 -13.13
N TYR A 51 -2.68 -14.22 -12.91
CA TYR A 51 -3.79 -14.54 -12.04
C TYR A 51 -5.12 -14.46 -12.78
N GLY A 52 -5.99 -15.45 -12.59
CA GLY A 52 -7.37 -15.43 -13.06
C GLY A 52 -8.35 -14.98 -11.98
N SER A 53 -7.89 -14.88 -10.72
CA SER A 53 -8.71 -14.49 -9.57
C SER A 53 -7.84 -13.97 -8.42
N LEU A 54 -8.46 -13.28 -7.46
CA LEU A 54 -7.81 -12.87 -6.21
C LEU A 54 -7.27 -14.08 -5.41
N ASP A 55 -7.99 -15.21 -5.41
CA ASP A 55 -7.54 -16.41 -4.68
C ASP A 55 -6.27 -17.03 -5.30
N GLU A 56 -6.17 -17.01 -6.63
CA GLU A 56 -4.94 -17.45 -7.32
C GLU A 56 -3.78 -16.50 -6.99
N PHE A 57 -4.02 -15.19 -7.01
CA PHE A 57 -3.03 -14.19 -6.60
C PHE A 57 -2.56 -14.45 -5.17
N LEU A 58 -3.48 -14.57 -4.21
CA LEU A 58 -3.14 -14.80 -2.81
C LEU A 58 -2.30 -16.07 -2.63
N SER A 59 -2.58 -17.13 -3.38
CA SER A 59 -1.79 -18.36 -3.33
C SER A 59 -0.34 -18.15 -3.75
N VAL A 60 -0.11 -17.34 -4.80
CA VAL A 60 1.24 -16.97 -5.26
C VAL A 60 1.89 -16.00 -4.27
N PHE A 61 1.14 -15.03 -3.77
CA PHE A 61 1.62 -14.06 -2.80
C PHE A 61 2.11 -14.73 -1.51
N TRP A 62 1.37 -15.73 -1.01
CA TRP A 62 1.79 -16.51 0.16
C TRP A 62 3.04 -17.36 -0.10
N LEU A 63 3.19 -17.89 -1.32
CA LEU A 63 4.41 -18.57 -1.70
C LEU A 63 5.61 -17.61 -1.71
N VAL A 64 5.44 -16.43 -2.31
CA VAL A 64 6.47 -15.39 -2.34
C VAL A 64 6.85 -14.95 -0.93
N GLN A 65 5.89 -14.72 -0.05
CA GLN A 65 6.15 -14.38 1.36
C GLN A 65 6.93 -15.46 2.10
N SER A 66 6.68 -16.75 1.80
CA SER A 66 7.27 -17.88 2.55
C SER A 66 8.79 -17.95 2.46
N VAL A 67 9.42 -17.24 1.52
CA VAL A 67 10.89 -17.19 1.41
C VAL A 67 11.55 -16.25 2.43
N LEU A 68 10.77 -15.40 3.09
CA LEU A 68 11.24 -14.50 4.15
C LEU A 68 11.30 -15.25 5.48
N CYS A 69 12.47 -15.69 5.92
CA CYS A 69 12.61 -16.57 7.06
C CYS A 69 13.35 -15.94 8.26
N ASP A 70 14.13 -14.92 8.02
CA ASP A 70 14.92 -14.29 9.08
C ASP A 70 14.98 -12.75 8.94
N ARG A 71 15.58 -12.11 9.95
CA ARG A 71 15.74 -10.67 10.03
C ARG A 71 16.47 -10.07 8.79
N ASP A 72 17.45 -10.78 8.27
CA ASP A 72 18.27 -10.25 7.16
C ASP A 72 17.49 -10.33 5.82
N ASP A 73 16.60 -11.29 5.67
CA ASP A 73 15.67 -11.35 4.53
C ASP A 73 14.74 -10.13 4.53
N TRP A 74 14.19 -9.79 5.68
CA TRP A 74 13.36 -8.58 5.86
C TRP A 74 14.16 -7.29 5.61
N ALA A 75 15.43 -7.25 6.06
CA ALA A 75 16.29 -6.09 5.80
C ALA A 75 16.57 -5.93 4.30
N ARG A 76 16.83 -7.03 3.60
CA ARG A 76 17.02 -7.00 2.16
C ARG A 76 15.76 -6.53 1.43
N LEU A 77 14.61 -7.10 1.78
CA LEU A 77 13.32 -6.70 1.19
C LEU A 77 13.06 -5.20 1.39
N GLY A 78 13.17 -4.71 2.61
CA GLY A 78 12.96 -3.29 2.92
C GLY A 78 13.88 -2.37 2.12
N TYR A 79 15.16 -2.72 2.04
CA TYR A 79 16.14 -1.95 1.27
C TYR A 79 15.80 -1.90 -0.23
N GLU A 80 15.57 -3.06 -0.86
CA GLU A 80 15.23 -3.16 -2.28
C GLU A 80 13.91 -2.42 -2.60
N SER A 81 12.91 -2.51 -1.73
CA SER A 81 11.63 -1.79 -1.87
C SER A 81 11.81 -0.27 -1.95
N VAL A 82 12.69 0.30 -1.12
CA VAL A 82 12.96 1.74 -1.16
C VAL A 82 13.68 2.12 -2.44
N LEU A 83 14.69 1.36 -2.86
CA LEU A 83 15.44 1.64 -4.09
C LEU A 83 14.53 1.65 -5.32
N ASP A 84 13.67 0.63 -5.47
CA ASP A 84 12.76 0.50 -6.61
C ASP A 84 11.70 1.61 -6.62
N GLY A 85 11.13 1.93 -5.46
CA GLY A 85 10.20 3.04 -5.33
C GLY A 85 10.83 4.39 -5.66
N ALA A 86 12.02 4.66 -5.14
CA ALA A 86 12.75 5.90 -5.42
C ALA A 86 13.11 6.04 -6.90
N ALA A 87 13.52 4.95 -7.58
CA ALA A 87 13.76 4.92 -9.01
C ALA A 87 12.51 5.24 -9.84
N ALA A 88 11.31 5.03 -9.26
CA ALA A 88 10.03 5.41 -9.84
C ALA A 88 9.52 6.80 -9.41
N GLY A 89 10.34 7.59 -8.71
CA GLY A 89 10.00 8.94 -8.24
C GLY A 89 9.28 8.99 -6.90
N ARG A 90 9.23 7.89 -6.15
CA ARG A 90 8.68 7.86 -4.79
C ARG A 90 9.63 8.61 -3.84
N VAL A 91 9.10 9.56 -3.11
CA VAL A 91 9.86 10.39 -2.14
C VAL A 91 9.39 10.21 -0.70
N TYR A 92 8.18 9.68 -0.52
CA TYR A 92 7.59 9.32 0.76
C TYR A 92 6.68 8.09 0.56
N ALA A 93 6.67 7.19 1.53
CA ALA A 93 5.77 6.04 1.52
C ALA A 93 5.28 5.67 2.92
N GLU A 94 4.07 5.12 2.96
CA GLU A 94 3.47 4.42 4.09
C GLU A 94 3.16 2.99 3.62
N VAL A 95 4.10 2.07 3.85
CA VAL A 95 4.03 0.70 3.32
C VAL A 95 3.38 -0.25 4.31
N PHE A 96 2.62 -1.20 3.81
CA PHE A 96 2.04 -2.29 4.60
C PHE A 96 3.04 -3.41 4.84
N VAL A 97 2.92 -4.06 5.99
CA VAL A 97 3.51 -5.36 6.29
C VAL A 97 2.46 -6.23 6.98
N THR A 98 2.27 -7.47 6.52
CA THR A 98 1.27 -8.39 7.05
C THR A 98 1.93 -9.58 7.75
N PRO A 99 2.29 -9.45 9.04
CA PRO A 99 3.15 -10.43 9.72
C PRO A 99 2.45 -11.75 10.08
N ALA A 100 1.11 -11.84 9.99
CA ALA A 100 0.35 -12.95 10.55
C ALA A 100 0.85 -14.35 10.14
N ARG A 101 1.15 -14.55 8.84
CA ARG A 101 1.65 -15.84 8.33
C ARG A 101 3.08 -16.13 8.78
N HIS A 102 3.91 -15.12 8.89
CA HIS A 102 5.28 -15.22 9.39
C HIS A 102 5.31 -15.58 10.88
N LEU A 103 4.42 -14.99 11.67
CA LEU A 103 4.23 -15.34 13.09
C LEU A 103 3.74 -16.78 13.23
N ALA A 104 2.78 -17.21 12.39
CA ALA A 104 2.32 -18.60 12.34
C ALA A 104 3.42 -19.59 11.94
N ALA A 105 4.40 -19.14 11.15
CA ALA A 105 5.60 -19.90 10.78
C ALA A 105 6.71 -19.86 11.86
N GLY A 106 6.48 -19.19 13.00
CA GLY A 106 7.39 -19.16 14.16
C GLY A 106 8.34 -17.97 14.22
N GLN A 107 8.21 -16.98 13.33
CA GLN A 107 8.94 -15.72 13.47
C GLN A 107 8.34 -14.87 14.60
N SER A 108 9.11 -13.94 15.16
CA SER A 108 8.60 -12.96 16.11
C SER A 108 8.30 -11.63 15.40
N LEU A 109 7.25 -10.91 15.85
CA LEU A 109 6.93 -9.58 15.34
C LEU A 109 8.12 -8.62 15.50
N ALA A 110 8.87 -8.72 16.60
CA ALA A 110 10.06 -7.92 16.83
C ALA A 110 11.13 -8.13 15.76
N ALA A 111 11.42 -9.38 15.37
CA ALA A 111 12.41 -9.68 14.34
C ALA A 111 11.98 -9.18 12.95
N VAL A 112 10.70 -9.35 12.60
CA VAL A 112 10.12 -8.83 11.35
C VAL A 112 10.28 -7.30 11.29
N LEU A 113 9.84 -6.59 12.32
CA LEU A 113 9.90 -5.12 12.34
C LEU A 113 11.33 -4.59 12.40
N GLU A 114 12.21 -5.22 13.18
CA GLU A 114 13.63 -4.84 13.24
C GLU A 114 14.31 -4.99 11.89
N GLY A 115 14.15 -6.16 11.23
CA GLY A 115 14.74 -6.43 9.93
C GLY A 115 14.23 -5.46 8.87
N LEU A 116 12.91 -5.39 8.71
CA LEU A 116 12.26 -4.50 7.75
C LEU A 116 12.72 -3.05 7.94
N SER A 117 12.62 -2.53 9.17
CA SER A 117 12.97 -1.14 9.45
C SER A 117 14.46 -0.85 9.21
N ALA A 118 15.35 -1.80 9.46
CA ALA A 118 16.78 -1.64 9.16
C ALA A 118 17.01 -1.49 7.64
N GLY A 119 16.33 -2.31 6.84
CA GLY A 119 16.41 -2.21 5.38
C GLY A 119 15.82 -0.92 4.84
N LEU A 120 14.62 -0.54 5.31
CA LEU A 120 13.99 0.73 4.95
C LEU A 120 14.90 1.92 5.32
N ALA A 121 15.53 1.90 6.49
CA ALA A 121 16.45 2.97 6.91
C ALA A 121 17.67 3.09 6.00
N ALA A 122 18.25 1.98 5.59
CA ALA A 122 19.39 1.97 4.66
C ALA A 122 19.00 2.54 3.29
N GLY A 123 17.84 2.11 2.74
CA GLY A 123 17.32 2.63 1.48
C GLY A 123 16.96 4.12 1.54
N ASP A 124 16.30 4.55 2.62
CA ASP A 124 15.97 5.97 2.85
C ASP A 124 17.23 6.84 2.90
N ALA A 125 18.29 6.37 3.59
CA ALA A 125 19.57 7.08 3.68
C ALA A 125 20.27 7.22 2.32
N GLU A 126 20.14 6.22 1.45
CA GLU A 126 20.77 6.24 0.12
C GLU A 126 19.97 7.11 -0.88
N THR A 127 18.66 7.07 -0.83
CA THR A 127 17.79 7.66 -1.85
C THR A 127 17.21 9.03 -1.46
N GLY A 128 17.19 9.33 -0.16
CA GLY A 128 16.46 10.49 0.39
C GLY A 128 14.96 10.30 0.43
N CYS A 129 14.45 9.10 0.18
CA CYS A 129 13.06 8.73 0.45
C CYS A 129 12.82 8.71 1.97
N GLN A 130 11.55 8.79 2.38
CA GLN A 130 11.15 8.58 3.77
C GLN A 130 10.04 7.53 3.78
N THR A 131 10.27 6.42 4.50
CA THR A 131 9.34 5.30 4.53
C THR A 131 8.83 5.07 5.95
N ARG A 132 7.53 4.92 6.09
CA ARG A 132 6.82 4.55 7.32
C ARG A 132 6.14 3.20 7.12
N VAL A 133 5.78 2.56 8.23
CA VAL A 133 5.21 1.20 8.24
C VAL A 133 3.80 1.23 8.83
N ILE A 134 2.90 0.52 8.18
CA ILE A 134 1.57 0.16 8.67
C ILE A 134 1.56 -1.34 8.86
N VAL A 135 1.15 -1.81 10.04
CA VAL A 135 1.09 -3.24 10.34
C VAL A 135 -0.33 -3.73 10.08
N ASP A 136 -0.49 -4.59 9.09
CA ASP A 136 -1.78 -5.14 8.71
C ASP A 136 -2.14 -6.41 9.48
N MET A 137 -3.43 -6.52 9.76
CA MET A 137 -4.06 -7.72 10.31
C MET A 137 -4.65 -8.53 9.15
N ASP A 138 -4.17 -9.76 8.94
CA ASP A 138 -4.77 -10.67 7.95
C ASP A 138 -6.14 -11.15 8.44
N ARG A 139 -7.20 -10.80 7.71
CA ARG A 139 -8.59 -11.17 8.03
C ARG A 139 -8.80 -12.67 8.15
N ALA A 140 -8.02 -13.49 7.46
CA ALA A 140 -8.13 -14.94 7.52
C ALA A 140 -7.85 -15.52 8.91
N PHE A 141 -7.11 -14.79 9.76
CA PHE A 141 -6.81 -15.19 11.14
C PHE A 141 -7.86 -14.69 12.15
N GLY A 142 -8.77 -13.81 11.73
CA GLY A 142 -9.87 -13.31 12.55
C GLY A 142 -9.52 -12.19 13.54
N GLY A 143 -10.57 -11.58 14.12
CA GLY A 143 -10.43 -10.40 14.95
C GLY A 143 -9.65 -10.60 16.25
N ASP A 144 -9.68 -11.81 16.84
CA ASP A 144 -8.91 -12.11 18.07
C ASP A 144 -7.41 -12.16 17.79
N ALA A 145 -6.99 -12.75 16.68
CA ALA A 145 -5.59 -12.74 16.25
C ALA A 145 -5.14 -11.32 15.91
N GLY A 146 -5.98 -10.54 15.21
CA GLY A 146 -5.73 -9.13 14.94
C GLY A 146 -5.53 -8.33 16.23
N ARG A 147 -6.35 -8.56 17.25
CA ARG A 147 -6.18 -7.91 18.55
C ARG A 147 -4.89 -8.33 19.25
N GLN A 148 -4.53 -9.60 19.22
CA GLN A 148 -3.26 -10.09 19.78
C GLN A 148 -2.06 -9.42 19.12
N LEU A 149 -2.07 -9.30 17.79
CA LEU A 149 -1.03 -8.61 17.02
C LEU A 149 -0.89 -7.14 17.47
N VAL A 150 -2.00 -6.40 17.59
CA VAL A 150 -1.97 -4.99 18.02
C VAL A 150 -1.51 -4.88 19.49
N THR A 151 -1.89 -5.80 20.35
CA THR A 151 -1.43 -5.82 21.76
C THR A 151 0.09 -6.04 21.83
N GLU A 152 0.64 -6.98 21.07
CA GLU A 152 2.08 -7.22 20.99
C GLU A 152 2.81 -6.01 20.41
N LEU A 153 2.31 -5.45 19.29
CA LEU A 153 2.87 -4.25 18.66
C LEU A 153 2.95 -3.07 19.64
N THR A 154 1.87 -2.83 20.38
CA THR A 154 1.83 -1.72 21.35
C THR A 154 2.76 -1.96 22.53
N ALA A 155 2.93 -3.22 22.96
CA ALA A 155 3.91 -3.59 23.99
C ALA A 155 5.34 -3.35 23.52
N LEU A 156 5.69 -3.79 22.30
CA LEU A 156 7.01 -3.57 21.67
C LEU A 156 7.32 -2.07 21.54
N ARG A 157 6.35 -1.27 21.08
CA ARG A 157 6.50 0.19 20.99
C ARG A 157 6.76 0.85 22.34
N ARG A 158 6.02 0.46 23.38
CA ARG A 158 6.24 0.98 24.76
C ARG A 158 7.62 0.59 25.29
N ALA A 159 8.12 -0.57 24.91
CA ALA A 159 9.46 -1.04 25.27
C ALA A 159 10.58 -0.37 24.46
N GLY A 160 10.25 0.41 23.42
CA GLY A 160 11.25 1.01 22.53
C GLY A 160 11.99 -0.04 21.69
N ALA A 161 11.31 -1.14 21.33
CA ALA A 161 11.90 -2.20 20.52
C ALA A 161 12.34 -1.66 19.16
N ALA A 162 13.46 -2.14 18.65
CA ALA A 162 14.04 -1.70 17.38
C ALA A 162 13.01 -1.85 16.23
N GLY A 163 12.96 -0.84 15.36
CA GLY A 163 12.09 -0.81 14.19
C GLY A 163 10.65 -0.38 14.44
N THR A 164 10.21 -0.27 15.70
CA THR A 164 8.85 0.15 16.04
C THR A 164 8.62 1.67 15.89
N ASP A 165 9.68 2.45 15.84
CA ASP A 165 9.67 3.90 15.61
C ASP A 165 9.16 4.29 14.23
N ARG A 166 9.30 3.38 13.23
CA ARG A 166 8.76 3.57 11.88
C ARG A 166 7.27 3.20 11.76
N VAL A 167 6.72 2.46 12.73
CA VAL A 167 5.32 2.03 12.70
C VAL A 167 4.42 3.20 13.12
N ILE A 168 3.60 3.68 12.18
CA ILE A 168 2.70 4.82 12.38
C ILE A 168 1.23 4.42 12.46
N GLY A 169 0.87 3.23 12.01
CA GLY A 169 -0.51 2.80 11.93
C GLY A 169 -0.69 1.30 11.88
N ILE A 170 -1.95 0.92 11.90
CA ILE A 170 -2.44 -0.43 11.61
C ILE A 170 -3.43 -0.40 10.45
N GLY A 171 -3.55 -1.54 9.79
CA GLY A 171 -4.59 -1.80 8.80
C GLY A 171 -5.17 -3.19 8.95
N MET A 172 -5.94 -3.62 7.95
CA MET A 172 -6.35 -5.01 7.78
C MET A 172 -6.47 -5.30 6.30
N ASP A 173 -6.04 -6.48 5.89
CA ASP A 173 -5.99 -6.93 4.50
C ASP A 173 -6.62 -8.32 4.29
N SER A 174 -6.29 -8.95 3.18
CA SER A 174 -6.82 -10.26 2.77
C SER A 174 -8.30 -10.19 2.36
N THR A 175 -8.92 -11.36 2.08
CA THR A 175 -10.29 -11.40 1.54
C THR A 175 -11.30 -10.71 2.46
N GLU A 176 -12.15 -9.88 1.86
CA GLU A 176 -13.26 -9.21 2.56
C GLU A 176 -14.50 -10.10 2.68
N LEU A 177 -14.56 -11.20 1.91
CA LEU A 177 -15.72 -12.05 1.79
C LEU A 177 -15.93 -12.87 3.06
N ASN A 178 -17.17 -12.87 3.55
CA ASN A 178 -17.60 -13.61 4.74
C ASN A 178 -16.88 -13.22 6.04
N VAL A 179 -16.29 -12.04 6.10
CA VAL A 179 -15.67 -11.48 7.32
C VAL A 179 -16.46 -10.25 7.76
N ASP A 180 -16.92 -10.26 9.01
CA ASP A 180 -17.48 -9.05 9.60
C ASP A 180 -16.33 -8.12 10.04
N PRO A 181 -16.17 -6.93 9.42
CA PRO A 181 -15.11 -6.02 9.81
C PRO A 181 -15.22 -5.56 11.28
N LEU A 182 -16.40 -5.53 11.88
CA LEU A 182 -16.58 -5.16 13.27
C LEU A 182 -15.94 -6.15 14.26
N SER A 183 -15.60 -7.37 13.83
CA SER A 183 -14.84 -8.31 14.65
C SER A 183 -13.45 -7.76 15.01
N PHE A 184 -12.90 -6.83 14.20
CA PHE A 184 -11.62 -6.15 14.45
C PHE A 184 -11.73 -4.88 15.31
N ALA A 185 -12.94 -4.45 15.69
CA ALA A 185 -13.14 -3.24 16.47
C ALA A 185 -12.34 -3.17 17.79
N PRO A 186 -12.11 -4.27 18.52
CA PRO A 186 -11.23 -4.24 19.70
C PRO A 186 -9.78 -3.85 19.37
N ALA A 187 -9.22 -4.37 18.25
CA ALA A 187 -7.87 -4.04 17.78
C ALA A 187 -7.75 -2.55 17.38
N TYR A 188 -8.73 -2.05 16.62
CA TYR A 188 -8.75 -0.64 16.19
C TYR A 188 -8.86 0.33 17.37
N ARG A 189 -9.66 -0.01 18.40
CA ARG A 189 -9.74 0.80 19.63
C ARG A 189 -8.43 0.79 20.41
N GLU A 190 -7.77 -0.35 20.49
CA GLU A 190 -6.46 -0.47 21.18
C GLU A 190 -5.38 0.33 20.43
N ALA A 191 -5.34 0.25 19.11
CA ALA A 191 -4.44 1.04 18.27
C ALA A 191 -4.66 2.54 18.44
N ALA A 192 -5.93 2.99 18.41
CA ALA A 192 -6.29 4.40 18.64
C ALA A 192 -5.81 4.89 20.02
N ALA A 193 -6.01 4.09 21.07
CA ALA A 193 -5.56 4.41 22.42
C ALA A 193 -4.02 4.46 22.54
N ALA A 194 -3.30 3.75 21.66
CA ALA A 194 -1.85 3.76 21.56
C ALA A 194 -1.29 4.87 20.64
N GLY A 195 -2.18 5.71 20.07
CA GLY A 195 -1.79 6.79 19.14
C GLY A 195 -1.39 6.31 17.75
N LEU A 196 -1.80 5.09 17.36
CA LEU A 196 -1.61 4.58 16.01
C LEU A 196 -2.72 5.07 15.07
N ARG A 197 -2.35 5.39 13.85
CA ARG A 197 -3.27 5.66 12.75
C ARG A 197 -3.98 4.37 12.32
N ARG A 198 -5.07 4.48 11.58
CA ARG A 198 -5.92 3.35 11.21
C ARG A 198 -6.39 3.47 9.77
N THR A 199 -6.17 2.41 9.02
CA THR A 199 -6.70 2.22 7.67
C THR A 199 -7.30 0.82 7.55
N GLY A 200 -7.78 0.43 6.39
CA GLY A 200 -8.18 -0.94 6.11
C GLY A 200 -8.67 -1.11 4.69
N HIS A 201 -8.29 -2.22 4.08
CA HIS A 201 -8.78 -2.65 2.78
C HIS A 201 -10.28 -2.91 2.91
N GLN A 202 -11.09 -2.24 2.11
CA GLN A 202 -12.52 -2.48 2.06
C GLN A 202 -13.14 -1.93 0.78
N GLY A 203 -14.08 -2.67 0.24
CA GLY A 203 -14.80 -2.30 -0.98
C GLY A 203 -14.09 -2.68 -2.26
N GLU A 204 -13.07 -3.52 -2.20
CA GLU A 204 -12.47 -4.13 -3.38
C GLU A 204 -13.38 -5.23 -3.95
N ASN A 205 -13.88 -6.11 -3.08
CA ASN A 205 -14.79 -7.19 -3.44
C ASN A 205 -16.02 -7.30 -2.52
N SER A 206 -16.28 -6.28 -1.70
CA SER A 206 -17.44 -6.19 -0.81
C SER A 206 -18.33 -4.98 -1.13
N PRO A 207 -19.57 -4.94 -0.65
CA PRO A 207 -20.51 -3.84 -0.90
C PRO A 207 -20.06 -2.51 -0.26
N ALA A 208 -20.51 -1.38 -0.84
CA ALA A 208 -20.24 -0.03 -0.34
C ALA A 208 -20.58 0.17 1.15
N ALA A 209 -21.66 -0.46 1.63
CA ALA A 209 -22.02 -0.39 3.04
C ALA A 209 -20.90 -0.86 3.98
N ALA A 210 -20.09 -1.85 3.58
CA ALA A 210 -18.96 -2.32 4.36
C ALA A 210 -17.83 -1.27 4.43
N VAL A 211 -17.65 -0.46 3.39
CA VAL A 211 -16.73 0.69 3.40
C VAL A 211 -17.12 1.70 4.48
N GLY A 212 -18.43 1.99 4.57
CA GLY A 212 -18.98 2.84 5.65
C GLY A 212 -18.76 2.25 7.05
N VAL A 213 -18.86 0.93 7.20
CA VAL A 213 -18.60 0.24 8.48
C VAL A 213 -17.14 0.40 8.89
N VAL A 214 -16.17 0.24 7.99
CA VAL A 214 -14.75 0.40 8.31
C VAL A 214 -14.43 1.86 8.64
N ALA A 215 -14.92 2.82 7.85
CA ALA A 215 -14.67 4.23 8.09
C ALA A 215 -15.27 4.71 9.42
N VAL A 216 -16.54 4.38 9.71
CA VAL A 216 -17.27 4.90 10.87
C VAL A 216 -17.20 3.94 12.07
N GLY A 217 -17.44 2.66 11.85
CA GLY A 217 -17.53 1.65 12.92
C GLY A 217 -16.17 1.31 13.53
N LEU A 218 -15.11 1.27 12.72
CA LEU A 218 -13.74 1.06 13.18
C LEU A 218 -12.99 2.38 13.39
N GLY A 219 -13.50 3.49 12.86
CA GLY A 219 -12.85 4.79 12.91
C GLY A 219 -11.57 4.82 12.07
N ALA A 220 -11.58 4.13 10.92
CA ALA A 220 -10.47 4.22 9.96
C ALA A 220 -10.39 5.64 9.40
N GLU A 221 -9.17 6.17 9.31
CA GLU A 221 -8.89 7.52 8.87
C GLU A 221 -8.65 7.58 7.34
N ARG A 222 -8.53 6.40 6.73
CA ARG A 222 -8.31 6.15 5.30
C ARG A 222 -8.89 4.78 4.96
N ILE A 223 -9.32 4.59 3.73
CA ILE A 223 -9.80 3.30 3.22
C ILE A 223 -8.92 2.89 2.05
N ASP A 224 -8.46 1.65 2.08
CA ASP A 224 -7.65 1.09 1.03
C ASP A 224 -8.56 0.45 -0.02
N HIS A 225 -8.32 0.71 -1.30
CA HIS A 225 -9.16 0.51 -2.48
C HIS A 225 -10.45 1.35 -2.48
N GLY A 226 -11.49 0.96 -1.77
CA GLY A 226 -12.77 1.68 -1.70
C GLY A 226 -13.60 1.65 -2.98
N LEU A 227 -13.38 0.70 -3.90
CA LEU A 227 -13.98 0.68 -5.26
C LEU A 227 -15.50 0.72 -5.24
N SER A 228 -16.12 -0.07 -4.37
CA SER A 228 -17.58 -0.19 -4.30
C SER A 228 -18.27 1.09 -3.82
N LEU A 229 -17.53 2.04 -3.24
CA LEU A 229 -18.06 3.36 -2.84
C LEU A 229 -18.77 4.06 -4.01
N ALA A 230 -18.25 3.89 -5.23
CA ALA A 230 -18.83 4.49 -6.44
C ALA A 230 -20.29 4.10 -6.71
N GLY A 231 -20.78 3.01 -6.10
CA GLY A 231 -22.16 2.54 -6.19
C GLY A 231 -23.13 3.18 -5.20
N ASP A 232 -22.65 4.02 -4.27
CA ASP A 232 -23.46 4.62 -3.19
C ASP A 232 -23.23 6.14 -3.12
N PRO A 233 -24.10 6.95 -3.76
CA PRO A 233 -23.95 8.42 -3.80
C PRO A 233 -23.94 9.09 -2.43
N ASP A 234 -24.65 8.55 -1.44
CA ASP A 234 -24.72 9.12 -0.10
C ASP A 234 -23.38 8.92 0.64
N LEU A 235 -22.79 7.74 0.50
CA LEU A 235 -21.45 7.46 1.02
C LEU A 235 -20.38 8.26 0.27
N VAL A 236 -20.48 8.42 -1.06
CA VAL A 236 -19.58 9.29 -1.83
C VAL A 236 -19.60 10.71 -1.27
N ALA A 237 -20.79 11.28 -1.04
CA ALA A 237 -20.94 12.62 -0.46
C ALA A 237 -20.34 12.69 0.96
N PHE A 238 -20.55 11.67 1.80
CA PHE A 238 -19.99 11.58 3.14
C PHE A 238 -18.44 11.56 3.12
N PHE A 239 -17.84 10.76 2.23
CA PHE A 239 -16.37 10.68 2.10
C PHE A 239 -15.78 12.01 1.57
N ALA A 240 -16.44 12.63 0.60
CA ALA A 240 -16.03 13.92 0.07
C ALA A 240 -16.07 15.04 1.15
N GLU A 241 -17.18 15.14 1.88
CA GLU A 241 -17.36 16.14 2.95
C GLU A 241 -16.34 15.96 4.09
N ARG A 242 -16.11 14.71 4.50
CA ARG A 242 -15.20 14.37 5.59
C ARG A 242 -13.74 14.28 5.16
N ARG A 243 -13.48 14.36 3.85
CA ARG A 243 -12.16 14.21 3.24
C ARG A 243 -11.45 12.93 3.69
N ILE A 244 -12.21 11.82 3.79
CA ILE A 244 -11.65 10.50 4.07
C ILE A 244 -11.00 10.00 2.78
N PRO A 245 -9.67 9.75 2.75
CA PRO A 245 -8.99 9.36 1.53
C PRO A 245 -9.29 7.91 1.15
N LEU A 246 -9.29 7.64 -0.17
CA LEU A 246 -9.20 6.29 -0.73
C LEU A 246 -7.82 6.10 -1.34
N THR A 247 -7.10 5.06 -0.93
CA THR A 247 -5.82 4.68 -1.55
C THR A 247 -6.07 3.61 -2.60
N MET A 248 -6.28 4.06 -3.84
CA MET A 248 -6.68 3.20 -4.94
C MET A 248 -5.46 2.67 -5.70
N CYS A 249 -5.57 1.45 -6.22
CA CYS A 249 -4.52 0.73 -6.94
C CYS A 249 -5.06 0.29 -8.31
N PRO A 250 -5.17 1.22 -9.30
CA PRO A 250 -5.93 0.99 -10.51
C PRO A 250 -5.53 -0.26 -11.30
N THR A 251 -4.22 -0.50 -11.50
CA THR A 251 -3.76 -1.68 -12.24
C THR A 251 -4.04 -2.97 -11.47
N SER A 252 -3.78 -3.00 -10.15
CA SER A 252 -4.11 -4.15 -9.29
C SER A 252 -5.61 -4.47 -9.34
N ASN A 253 -6.46 -3.47 -9.26
CA ASN A 253 -7.92 -3.65 -9.30
C ASN A 253 -8.43 -4.23 -10.63
N VAL A 254 -7.67 -4.05 -11.71
CA VAL A 254 -7.96 -4.68 -13.00
C VAL A 254 -7.35 -6.07 -13.11
N VAL A 255 -6.08 -6.25 -12.70
CA VAL A 255 -5.29 -7.46 -12.98
C VAL A 255 -5.44 -8.52 -11.89
N ILE A 256 -5.49 -8.11 -10.62
CA ILE A 256 -5.58 -9.01 -9.46
C ILE A 256 -7.03 -9.20 -9.05
N ALA A 257 -7.70 -8.14 -8.64
CA ALA A 257 -9.08 -8.22 -8.17
C ALA A 257 -10.08 -8.55 -9.30
N ASN A 258 -9.70 -8.29 -10.56
CA ASN A 258 -10.58 -8.43 -11.73
C ASN A 258 -11.91 -7.66 -11.55
N ALA A 259 -11.90 -6.58 -10.77
CA ALA A 259 -13.07 -5.78 -10.46
C ALA A 259 -13.58 -5.00 -11.69
N TYR A 260 -12.67 -4.64 -12.59
CA TYR A 260 -12.97 -3.90 -13.82
C TYR A 260 -12.23 -4.53 -15.01
N SER A 261 -12.86 -4.45 -16.19
CA SER A 261 -12.29 -5.02 -17.41
C SER A 261 -11.11 -4.20 -18.01
N SER A 262 -10.91 -2.98 -17.55
CA SER A 262 -9.82 -2.11 -17.96
C SER A 262 -9.72 -0.86 -17.08
N LEU A 263 -8.58 -0.19 -17.09
CA LEU A 263 -8.37 1.09 -16.41
C LEU A 263 -9.37 2.17 -16.87
N ALA A 264 -9.79 2.18 -18.14
CA ALA A 264 -10.76 3.15 -18.64
C ALA A 264 -12.13 3.06 -17.96
N ARG A 265 -12.45 1.94 -17.30
CA ARG A 265 -13.69 1.73 -16.55
C ARG A 265 -13.53 1.87 -15.04
N HIS A 266 -12.31 2.13 -14.58
CA HIS A 266 -12.02 2.27 -13.16
C HIS A 266 -12.72 3.50 -12.55
N PRO A 267 -13.30 3.42 -11.34
CA PRO A 267 -14.13 4.48 -10.77
C PRO A 267 -13.35 5.70 -10.25
N LEU A 268 -12.03 5.64 -10.13
CA LEU A 268 -11.20 6.70 -9.55
C LEU A 268 -11.48 8.09 -10.16
N PRO A 269 -11.57 8.27 -11.49
CA PRO A 269 -11.85 9.60 -12.06
C PRO A 269 -13.21 10.15 -11.64
N ALA A 270 -14.24 9.28 -11.56
CA ALA A 270 -15.58 9.68 -11.16
C ALA A 270 -15.65 10.05 -9.67
N LEU A 271 -15.01 9.26 -8.81
CA LEU A 271 -14.93 9.54 -7.37
C LEU A 271 -14.17 10.85 -7.11
N ARG A 272 -13.05 11.07 -7.82
CA ARG A 272 -12.30 12.33 -7.74
C ARG A 272 -13.15 13.53 -8.18
N ALA A 273 -13.88 13.40 -9.29
CA ALA A 273 -14.77 14.44 -9.80
C ALA A 273 -15.93 14.74 -8.82
N ALA A 274 -16.36 13.75 -8.04
CA ALA A 274 -17.34 13.91 -6.97
C ALA A 274 -16.75 14.52 -5.67
N GLY A 275 -15.45 14.84 -5.65
CA GLY A 275 -14.77 15.51 -4.52
C GLY A 275 -14.15 14.56 -3.49
N VAL A 276 -14.19 13.25 -3.71
CA VAL A 276 -13.50 12.29 -2.83
C VAL A 276 -12.00 12.46 -3.01
N LEU A 277 -11.25 12.50 -1.91
CA LEU A 277 -9.79 12.49 -1.94
C LEU A 277 -9.31 11.08 -2.31
N VAL A 278 -8.74 10.94 -3.50
CA VAL A 278 -8.26 9.65 -4.01
C VAL A 278 -6.77 9.72 -4.32
N THR A 279 -6.07 8.60 -4.21
CA THR A 279 -4.64 8.51 -4.54
C THR A 279 -4.38 7.34 -5.49
N VAL A 280 -3.24 7.39 -6.19
CA VAL A 280 -2.78 6.33 -7.10
C VAL A 280 -1.59 5.63 -6.48
N ASN A 281 -1.67 4.31 -6.36
CA ASN A 281 -0.68 3.45 -5.72
C ASN A 281 -0.53 2.13 -6.50
N THR A 282 0.46 1.32 -6.16
CA THR A 282 0.80 0.12 -6.94
C THR A 282 0.33 -1.19 -6.34
N ASP A 283 0.01 -1.22 -5.02
CA ASP A 283 -0.35 -2.44 -4.28
C ASP A 283 0.83 -3.41 -4.17
N ASP A 284 0.97 -4.32 -5.13
CA ASP A 284 2.00 -5.36 -5.22
C ASP A 284 2.81 -5.20 -6.52
N PRO A 285 3.70 -4.20 -6.62
CA PRO A 285 4.30 -3.79 -7.89
C PRO A 285 5.13 -4.89 -8.56
N ALA A 286 5.89 -5.69 -7.81
CA ALA A 286 6.70 -6.75 -8.41
C ALA A 286 5.85 -7.88 -8.99
N LEU A 287 4.69 -8.16 -8.37
CA LEU A 287 3.78 -9.22 -8.78
C LEU A 287 2.92 -8.82 -9.99
N THR A 288 2.79 -7.53 -10.26
CA THR A 288 2.06 -6.98 -11.41
C THR A 288 2.98 -6.46 -12.51
N ASP A 289 4.30 -6.66 -12.39
CA ASP A 289 5.35 -6.11 -13.29
C ASP A 289 5.19 -4.59 -13.46
N LEU A 290 4.96 -3.89 -12.37
CA LEU A 290 4.62 -2.47 -12.29
C LEU A 290 5.64 -1.70 -11.47
N ASP A 291 5.70 -0.40 -11.65
CA ASP A 291 6.28 0.58 -10.74
C ASP A 291 5.36 1.82 -10.66
N LEU A 292 5.54 2.66 -9.65
CA LEU A 292 4.68 3.82 -9.43
C LEU A 292 4.68 4.81 -10.61
N ALA A 293 5.79 4.94 -11.34
CA ALA A 293 5.84 5.81 -12.52
C ALA A 293 5.03 5.24 -13.69
N ARG A 294 5.10 3.92 -13.88
CA ARG A 294 4.30 3.21 -14.88
C ARG A 294 2.82 3.24 -14.53
N GLU A 295 2.47 3.12 -13.24
CA GLU A 295 1.08 3.25 -12.80
C GLU A 295 0.52 4.63 -13.15
N TYR A 296 1.25 5.70 -12.83
CA TYR A 296 0.87 7.07 -13.20
C TYR A 296 0.73 7.23 -14.71
N ALA A 297 1.66 6.68 -15.50
CA ALA A 297 1.61 6.74 -16.96
C ALA A 297 0.41 5.97 -17.55
N SER A 298 0.11 4.79 -17.00
CA SER A 298 -1.04 3.97 -17.40
C SER A 298 -2.36 4.68 -17.11
N CYS A 299 -2.48 5.30 -15.94
CA CYS A 299 -3.63 6.11 -15.55
C CYS A 299 -3.79 7.33 -16.44
N ALA A 300 -2.71 8.08 -16.70
CA ALA A 300 -2.74 9.23 -17.61
C ALA A 300 -3.24 8.84 -19.00
N ALA A 301 -2.73 7.75 -19.56
CA ALA A 301 -3.14 7.25 -20.86
C ALA A 301 -4.60 6.77 -20.89
N ALA A 302 -5.02 5.99 -19.88
CA ALA A 302 -6.35 5.40 -19.81
C ALA A 302 -7.46 6.44 -19.65
N TRP A 303 -7.18 7.52 -18.94
CA TRP A 303 -8.17 8.57 -18.63
C TRP A 303 -7.94 9.86 -19.43
N ASN A 304 -6.98 9.88 -20.33
CA ASN A 304 -6.57 11.06 -21.09
C ASN A 304 -6.30 12.29 -20.19
N TRP A 305 -5.64 12.04 -19.05
CA TRP A 305 -5.31 13.08 -18.09
C TRP A 305 -4.12 13.92 -18.57
N SER A 306 -4.27 15.23 -18.44
CA SER A 306 -3.21 16.19 -18.72
C SER A 306 -2.10 16.12 -17.68
N TRP A 307 -0.94 16.72 -18.01
CA TRP A 307 0.17 16.88 -17.06
C TRP A 307 -0.29 17.54 -15.75
N ASP A 308 -1.12 18.58 -15.82
CA ASP A 308 -1.61 19.28 -14.63
C ASP A 308 -2.45 18.35 -13.75
N GLN A 309 -3.32 17.54 -14.35
CA GLN A 309 -4.10 16.55 -13.61
C GLN A 309 -3.20 15.48 -12.95
N MET A 310 -2.06 15.12 -13.59
CA MET A 310 -1.10 14.20 -12.99
C MET A 310 -0.31 14.83 -11.84
N VAL A 311 -0.02 16.12 -11.90
CA VAL A 311 0.56 16.87 -10.78
C VAL A 311 -0.47 17.00 -9.64
N ASP A 312 -1.73 17.26 -9.98
CA ASP A 312 -2.80 17.39 -8.97
C ASP A 312 -3.04 16.08 -8.23
N ILE A 313 -3.05 14.91 -8.91
CA ILE A 313 -3.21 13.62 -8.22
C ILE A 313 -1.99 13.28 -7.34
N ALA A 314 -0.79 13.73 -7.71
CA ALA A 314 0.38 13.60 -6.85
C ALA A 314 0.26 14.48 -5.59
N LEU A 315 -0.36 15.66 -5.69
CA LEU A 315 -0.67 16.53 -4.57
C LEU A 315 -1.79 15.96 -3.69
N ASP A 316 -2.82 15.34 -4.28
CA ASP A 316 -3.86 14.61 -3.55
C ASP A 316 -3.21 13.50 -2.71
N GLY A 317 -2.20 12.81 -3.25
CA GLY A 317 -1.40 11.84 -2.51
C GLY A 317 -0.72 12.46 -1.27
N VAL A 318 -0.08 13.62 -1.43
CA VAL A 318 0.56 14.32 -0.29
C VAL A 318 -0.46 14.69 0.78
N GLU A 319 -1.63 15.18 0.36
CA GLU A 319 -2.70 15.54 1.30
C GLU A 319 -3.19 14.34 2.11
N ALA A 320 -3.29 13.17 1.48
CA ALA A 320 -3.75 11.93 2.11
C ALA A 320 -2.74 11.29 3.07
N THR A 321 -1.48 11.75 3.12
CA THR A 321 -0.46 11.23 4.05
C THR A 321 -0.82 11.50 5.51
N TRP A 322 -0.20 10.74 6.41
CA TRP A 322 -0.25 11.01 7.86
C TRP A 322 0.92 11.90 8.35
N LEU A 323 1.62 12.56 7.45
CA LEU A 323 2.59 13.60 7.77
C LEU A 323 1.93 14.78 8.49
N ASP A 324 2.72 15.55 9.24
CA ASP A 324 2.24 16.79 9.82
C ASP A 324 2.07 17.89 8.75
N ASP A 325 1.38 18.97 9.11
CA ASP A 325 1.06 20.06 8.18
C ASP A 325 2.33 20.75 7.62
N SER A 326 3.42 20.79 8.36
CA SER A 326 4.68 21.42 7.90
C SER A 326 5.36 20.55 6.87
N GLU A 327 5.40 19.24 7.09
CA GLU A 327 5.93 18.25 6.16
C GLU A 327 5.08 18.18 4.88
N LYS A 328 3.74 18.18 5.01
CA LYS A 328 2.83 18.22 3.85
C LYS A 328 3.07 19.48 3.00
N ARG A 329 3.22 20.65 3.63
CA ARG A 329 3.51 21.90 2.89
C ARG A 329 4.83 21.81 2.15
N ALA A 330 5.89 21.34 2.80
CA ALA A 330 7.21 21.19 2.18
C ALA A 330 7.18 20.23 0.99
N LEU A 331 6.51 19.08 1.15
CA LEU A 331 6.40 18.08 0.11
C LEU A 331 5.52 18.57 -1.06
N SER A 332 4.40 19.24 -0.78
CA SER A 332 3.56 19.87 -1.80
C SER A 332 4.32 20.93 -2.61
N ALA A 333 5.14 21.75 -1.95
CA ALA A 333 5.98 22.73 -2.63
C ALA A 333 7.00 22.03 -3.56
N ARG A 334 7.60 20.92 -3.13
CA ARG A 334 8.50 20.09 -3.94
C ARG A 334 7.81 19.52 -5.18
N VAL A 335 6.59 18.98 -5.01
CA VAL A 335 5.78 18.44 -6.12
C VAL A 335 5.43 19.55 -7.12
N ARG A 336 4.94 20.70 -6.67
CA ARG A 336 4.60 21.84 -7.54
C ARG A 336 5.80 22.34 -8.33
N ALA A 337 6.93 22.59 -7.68
CA ALA A 337 8.15 23.05 -8.33
C ALA A 337 8.67 22.04 -9.37
N ALA A 338 8.57 20.75 -9.08
CA ALA A 338 8.89 19.70 -10.05
C ALA A 338 7.89 19.68 -11.21
N GLY A 339 6.60 19.84 -10.92
CA GLY A 339 5.53 19.90 -11.92
C GLY A 339 5.74 21.02 -12.94
N GLU A 340 6.17 22.20 -12.50
CA GLU A 340 6.53 23.32 -13.39
C GLU A 340 7.78 22.99 -14.22
N ARG A 341 8.83 22.49 -13.58
CA ARG A 341 10.14 22.24 -14.24
C ARG A 341 10.08 21.09 -15.26
N LEU A 342 9.32 20.04 -14.96
CA LEU A 342 9.28 18.79 -15.73
C LEU A 342 8.19 18.77 -16.80
N ARG A 343 7.40 19.84 -16.93
CA ARG A 343 6.29 19.92 -17.88
C ARG A 343 6.75 19.52 -19.30
N PRO A 344 6.17 18.45 -19.87
CA PRO A 344 6.46 18.08 -21.25
C PRO A 344 6.10 19.23 -22.21
N ALA A 345 6.90 19.40 -23.27
CA ALA A 345 6.52 20.31 -24.34
C ALA A 345 5.30 19.73 -25.09
N CYS A 346 4.31 20.58 -25.36
CA CYS A 346 3.13 20.24 -26.15
C CYS A 346 3.49 19.84 -27.59
#